data_23f7b97f507bb122f93be62be5612d82
#
_entry.id   23f7b97f507bb122f93be62be5612d82
#
_cell.length_a   1.000
_cell.length_b   1.000
_cell.length_c   1.000
_cell.angle_alpha   90.00
_cell.angle_beta   90.00
_cell.angle_gamma   90.00
#
_symmetry.space_group_name_H-M   'P 1'
#
loop_
_entity.id
_entity.type
_entity.pdbx_description
1 polymer ?
#
loop_
_entity_poly.entity_id
_entity_poly.type
_entity_poly.pdbx_seq_one_letter_code
_entity_poly.pdbx_strand_id
1 'polypeptide(L)' 'MDIPRRNSRQRTLIYETVRALGNHPNAEEIYRTVRQQLPEISLGTVYRNLNLLEEMGQLVRIHTGVG' A
#
# COMPACT_ATOMS: atom_id res chain seq x y z
N MET A 1 -10.59 -10.01 20.95
CA MET A 1 -10.63 -9.06 19.94
C MET A 1 -9.77 -9.40 18.77
N ASP A 2 -10.38 -9.60 17.67
CA ASP A 2 -9.66 -10.07 16.57
C ASP A 2 -9.60 -9.09 15.47
N ILE A 3 -8.64 -8.24 15.60
CA ILE A 3 -8.33 -7.40 14.50
C ILE A 3 -7.64 -8.26 13.49
N PRO A 4 -8.09 -8.28 12.26
CA PRO A 4 -7.45 -9.09 11.24
C PRO A 4 -5.99 -8.68 11.10
N ARG A 5 -5.12 -9.47 11.67
CA ARG A 5 -3.70 -9.16 11.60
C ARG A 5 -3.21 -9.06 10.18
N ARG A 6 -3.80 -9.86 9.31
CA ARG A 6 -3.43 -9.83 7.90
C ARG A 6 -3.63 -8.44 7.31
N ASN A 7 -4.78 -7.82 7.57
CA ASN A 7 -5.06 -6.51 7.01
C ASN A 7 -4.14 -5.44 7.59
N SER A 8 -3.89 -5.51 8.89
CA SER A 8 -2.98 -4.56 9.52
C SER A 8 -1.58 -4.69 8.97
N ARG A 9 -1.13 -5.93 8.82
CA ARG A 9 0.20 -6.18 8.31
C ARG A 9 0.34 -5.69 6.88
N GLN A 10 -0.67 -5.94 6.07
CA GLN A 10 -0.64 -5.47 4.69
C GLN A 10 -0.56 -3.96 4.63
N ARG A 11 -1.39 -3.30 5.43
CA ARG A 11 -1.42 -1.84 5.43
C ARG A 11 -0.10 -1.25 5.91
N THR A 12 0.47 -1.81 6.97
CA THR A 12 1.74 -1.34 7.49
C THR A 12 2.84 -1.50 6.46
N LEU A 13 2.89 -2.65 5.81
CA LEU A 13 3.92 -2.90 4.82
C LEU A 13 3.78 -1.97 3.63
N ILE A 14 2.55 -1.73 3.20
CA ILE A 14 2.30 -0.81 2.10
C ILE A 14 2.75 0.59 2.47
N TYR A 15 2.42 1.03 3.67
CA TYR A 15 2.81 2.35 4.14
C TYR A 15 4.33 2.48 4.17
N GLU A 16 5.01 1.49 4.72
CA GLU A 16 6.46 1.53 4.80
C GLU A 16 7.09 1.49 3.42
N THR A 17 6.49 0.75 2.51
CA THR A 17 6.99 0.66 1.14
C THR A 17 6.90 2.03 0.45
N VAL A 18 5.78 2.70 0.62
CA VAL A 18 5.62 4.03 0.02
C VAL A 18 6.70 4.96 0.54
N ARG A 19 6.95 4.93 1.84
CA ARG A 19 7.97 5.80 2.42
C ARG A 19 9.37 5.44 1.92
N ALA A 20 9.62 4.15 1.78
CA ALA A 20 10.96 3.70 1.36
C ALA A 20 11.23 4.05 -0.10
N LEU A 21 10.23 3.93 -0.94
CA LEU A 21 10.43 4.21 -2.36
C LEU A 21 10.59 5.70 -2.63
N GLY A 22 9.93 6.54 -1.84
CA GLY A 22 10.02 7.97 -2.07
C GLY A 22 9.55 8.34 -3.46
N ASN A 23 9.84 9.52 -3.91
CA ASN A 23 9.61 9.95 -5.30
C ASN A 23 8.27 9.57 -5.90
N HIS A 24 7.20 9.64 -5.11
CA HIS A 24 5.84 9.43 -5.62
C HIS A 24 5.69 8.12 -6.40
N PRO A 25 5.92 6.98 -5.77
CA PRO A 25 5.77 5.70 -6.46
C PRO A 25 4.33 5.50 -6.87
N ASN A 26 4.10 4.78 -7.95
CA ASN A 26 2.75 4.46 -8.33
C ASN A 26 2.33 3.13 -7.70
N ALA A 27 1.04 2.81 -7.82
CA ALA A 27 0.51 1.62 -7.15
C ALA A 27 1.16 0.33 -7.66
N GLU A 28 1.54 0.29 -8.92
CA GLU A 28 2.17 -0.91 -9.46
C GLU A 28 3.55 -1.14 -8.89
N GLU A 29 4.30 -0.07 -8.70
CA GLU A 29 5.61 -0.20 -8.07
C GLU A 29 5.49 -0.68 -6.64
N ILE A 30 4.52 -0.12 -5.92
CA ILE A 30 4.25 -0.53 -4.56
C ILE A 30 3.84 -2.00 -4.52
N TYR A 31 2.96 -2.38 -5.43
CA TYR A 31 2.50 -3.76 -5.51
C TYR A 31 3.68 -4.71 -5.74
N ARG A 32 4.54 -4.41 -6.69
CA ARG A 32 5.68 -5.28 -6.98
C ARG A 32 6.61 -5.44 -5.79
N THR A 33 6.81 -4.34 -5.07
CA THR A 33 7.69 -4.39 -3.90
C THR A 33 7.05 -5.16 -2.77
N VAL A 34 5.78 -4.89 -2.50
CA VAL A 34 5.09 -5.52 -1.40
C VAL A 34 4.94 -7.01 -1.62
N ARG A 35 4.69 -7.45 -2.84
CA ARG A 35 4.48 -8.87 -3.08
C ARG A 35 5.75 -9.69 -2.91
N GLN A 36 6.88 -9.06 -2.79
CA GLN A 36 8.10 -9.80 -2.46
C GLN A 36 8.02 -10.38 -1.05
N GLN A 37 7.29 -9.72 -0.17
CA GLN A 37 7.09 -10.21 1.18
C GLN A 37 5.71 -10.82 1.38
N LEU A 38 4.74 -10.39 0.58
CA LEU A 38 3.38 -10.90 0.65
C LEU A 38 2.96 -11.36 -0.73
N PRO A 39 3.46 -12.53 -1.16
CA PRO A 39 3.22 -12.96 -2.55
C PRO A 39 1.76 -13.14 -2.93
N GLU A 40 0.89 -13.29 -1.93
CA GLU A 40 -0.51 -13.52 -2.20
C GLU A 40 -1.32 -12.24 -2.26
N ILE A 41 -0.69 -11.10 -2.02
CA ILE A 41 -1.42 -9.85 -2.04
C ILE A 41 -1.86 -9.53 -3.47
N SER A 42 -3.05 -8.96 -3.61
CA SER A 42 -3.54 -8.58 -4.92
C SER A 42 -3.35 -7.09 -5.15
N LEU A 43 -3.35 -6.70 -6.40
CA LEU A 43 -3.25 -5.29 -6.74
C LEU A 43 -4.44 -4.51 -6.19
N GLY A 44 -5.62 -5.12 -6.21
CA GLY A 44 -6.81 -4.50 -5.63
C GLY A 44 -6.64 -4.19 -4.16
N THR A 45 -6.00 -5.11 -3.42
CA THR A 45 -5.73 -4.89 -2.01
C THR A 45 -4.77 -3.73 -1.82
N VAL A 46 -3.77 -3.60 -2.68
CA VAL A 46 -2.85 -2.48 -2.60
C VAL A 46 -3.60 -1.16 -2.81
N TYR A 47 -4.44 -1.08 -3.84
CA TYR A 47 -5.22 0.14 -4.09
C TYR A 47 -6.10 0.48 -2.90
N ARG A 48 -6.78 -0.53 -2.35
CA ARG A 48 -7.68 -0.30 -1.24
C ARG A 48 -6.93 0.26 -0.03
N ASN A 49 -5.77 -0.31 0.27
CA ASN A 49 -4.99 0.18 1.40
C ASN A 49 -4.42 1.56 1.16
N LEU A 50 -4.01 1.85 -0.05
CA LEU A 50 -3.52 3.19 -0.37
C LEU A 50 -4.61 4.22 -0.19
N ASN A 51 -5.82 3.93 -0.65
CA ASN A 51 -6.93 4.85 -0.45
C ASN A 51 -7.23 5.04 1.03
N LEU A 52 -7.18 3.96 1.79
CA LEU A 52 -7.43 4.05 3.21
C LEU A 52 -6.39 4.90 3.92
N LEU A 53 -5.13 4.69 3.59
CA LEU A 53 -4.05 5.47 4.19
C LEU A 53 -4.18 6.95 3.83
N GLU A 54 -4.62 7.22 2.62
CA GLU A 54 -4.84 8.59 2.19
C GLU A 54 -5.98 9.24 2.98
N GLU A 55 -7.07 8.48 3.18
CA GLU A 55 -8.20 8.98 3.95
C GLU A 55 -7.82 9.21 5.41
N MET A 56 -6.92 8.40 5.92
CA MET A 56 -6.46 8.54 7.29
C MET A 56 -5.44 9.67 7.45
N GLY A 57 -5.07 10.31 6.36
CA GLY A 57 -4.12 11.40 6.41
C GLY A 57 -2.68 10.98 6.57
N GLN A 58 -2.40 9.70 6.39
CA GLN A 58 -1.04 9.20 6.55
C GLN A 58 -0.23 9.26 5.27
N LEU A 59 -0.92 9.40 4.16
CA LEU A 59 -0.25 9.55 2.87
C LEU A 59 -0.85 10.72 2.15
N VAL A 60 -0.03 11.44 1.42
CA VAL A 60 -0.56 12.40 0.47
C VAL A 60 -1.03 11.62 -0.73
N ARG A 61 -1.79 12.29 -1.57
CA ARG A 61 -2.39 11.64 -2.71
C ARG A 61 -1.36 10.90 -3.55
N ILE A 62 -1.65 9.64 -3.83
CA ILE A 62 -0.78 8.81 -4.65
C ILE A 62 -1.36 8.75 -6.04
N HIS A 63 -0.52 9.00 -7.03
CA HIS A 63 -0.96 8.83 -8.41
C HIS A 63 -1.15 7.36 -8.70
N THR A 64 -2.30 7.02 -9.23
CA THR A 64 -2.60 5.63 -9.50
C THR A 64 -2.41 5.33 -10.97
N GLY A 65 -1.33 5.80 -11.51
CA GLY A 65 -0.94 5.36 -12.84
C GLY A 65 -1.39 6.21 -13.99
N VAL A 66 -2.26 7.14 -13.76
CA VAL A 66 -2.63 8.02 -14.84
C VAL A 66 -2.04 9.34 -14.53
N GLY A 67 -1.03 9.62 -15.12
CA GLY A 67 -0.17 10.74 -14.89
C GLY A 67 -0.81 12.02 -14.52
#